data_03396b4072d7df9d9b6acc9d5c4891b9
#
_entry.id   03396b4072d7df9d9b6acc9d5c4891b9
#
_cell.length_a   1.000
_cell.length_b   1.000
_cell.length_c   1.000
_cell.angle_alpha   90.00
_cell.angle_beta   90.00
_cell.angle_gamma   90.00
#
_symmetry.space_group_name_H-M   'P 1'
#
loop_
_entity.id
_entity.type
_entity.pdbx_description
1 polymer ?
#
loop_
_entity_poly.entity_id
_entity_poly.type
_entity_poly.pdbx_seq_one_letter_code
_entity_poly.pdbx_strand_id
1 'polypeptide(L)'
;MTPEDAEAILQDYFAPWIKQLGLRVEEVGERRVVVRLPWSDDLAREGGGLCGQAMMAAADTATVLAVSAARGGFVPMTTVQQSTTFQRPVVGKDVLLDVRITKLGRTLAFTEITLTAEGSTETAAHATTVYAIMG
;
A
#
# COMPACT_ATOMS: atom_id res chain seq x y z
N MET A 1 -5.16 13.66 -9.22
CA MET A 1 -5.69 12.27 -9.19
C MET A 1 -6.65 12.14 -8.03
N THR A 2 -7.80 11.54 -8.27
CA THR A 2 -8.81 11.28 -7.25
C THR A 2 -8.65 9.85 -6.71
N PRO A 3 -9.27 9.52 -5.56
CA PRO A 3 -9.33 8.12 -5.12
C PRO A 3 -9.88 7.18 -6.18
N GLU A 4 -10.88 7.62 -6.94
CA GLU A 4 -11.47 6.82 -8.02
C GLU A 4 -10.47 6.56 -9.14
N ASP A 5 -9.65 7.55 -9.49
CA ASP A 5 -8.59 7.37 -10.50
C ASP A 5 -7.57 6.34 -10.02
N ALA A 6 -7.19 6.38 -8.74
CA ALA A 6 -6.25 5.44 -8.17
C ALA A 6 -6.84 4.01 -8.14
N GLU A 7 -8.13 3.89 -7.81
CA GLU A 7 -8.79 2.58 -7.81
C GLU A 7 -8.89 1.99 -9.23
N ALA A 8 -9.02 2.85 -10.24
CA ALA A 8 -8.98 2.38 -11.64
C ALA A 8 -7.62 1.77 -11.98
N ILE A 9 -6.53 2.33 -11.47
CA ILE A 9 -5.19 1.77 -11.65
C ILE A 9 -5.12 0.36 -11.05
N LEU A 10 -5.72 0.15 -9.88
CA LEU A 10 -5.79 -1.18 -9.25
C LEU A 10 -6.48 -2.19 -10.17
N GLN A 11 -7.56 -1.78 -10.84
CA GLN A 11 -8.31 -2.69 -11.71
C GLN A 11 -7.57 -2.97 -13.01
N ASP A 12 -6.85 -1.99 -13.55
CA ASP A 12 -6.30 -2.08 -14.91
C ASP A 12 -4.91 -2.73 -14.97
N TYR A 13 -4.11 -2.63 -13.92
CA TYR A 13 -2.68 -2.95 -14.01
C TYR A 13 -2.18 -4.02 -13.06
N PHE A 14 -3.01 -4.53 -12.16
CA PHE A 14 -2.55 -5.47 -11.13
C PHE A 14 -3.01 -6.90 -11.37
N ALA A 15 -2.23 -7.84 -10.85
CA ALA A 15 -2.54 -9.26 -10.94
C ALA A 15 -3.88 -9.57 -10.23
N PRO A 16 -4.62 -10.58 -10.70
CA PRO A 16 -5.91 -10.92 -10.10
C PRO A 16 -5.87 -11.14 -8.60
N TRP A 17 -4.84 -11.79 -8.06
CA TRP A 17 -4.78 -12.05 -6.62
C TRP A 17 -4.57 -10.77 -5.79
N ILE A 18 -3.92 -9.76 -6.36
CA ILE A 18 -3.80 -8.45 -5.72
C ILE A 18 -5.16 -7.77 -5.66
N LYS A 19 -5.92 -7.83 -6.75
CA LYS A 19 -7.28 -7.27 -6.78
C LYS A 19 -8.18 -7.93 -5.73
N GLN A 20 -7.96 -9.21 -5.44
CA GLN A 20 -8.72 -9.94 -4.43
C GLN A 20 -8.48 -9.44 -3.01
N LEU A 21 -7.41 -8.67 -2.77
CA LEU A 21 -7.21 -8.03 -1.48
C LEU A 21 -8.30 -7.00 -1.17
N GLY A 22 -8.97 -6.48 -2.19
CA GLY A 22 -10.06 -5.53 -2.03
C GLY A 22 -9.61 -4.16 -1.56
N LEU A 23 -8.39 -3.75 -1.90
CA LEU A 23 -7.86 -2.46 -1.46
C LEU A 23 -8.77 -1.31 -1.89
N ARG A 24 -8.93 -0.35 -0.99
CA ARG A 24 -9.71 0.87 -1.22
C ARG A 24 -8.81 2.08 -1.01
N VAL A 25 -8.98 3.10 -1.84
CA VAL A 25 -8.20 4.33 -1.70
C VAL A 25 -9.02 5.34 -0.92
N GLU A 26 -8.51 5.75 0.25
CA GLU A 26 -9.21 6.68 1.14
C GLU A 26 -8.87 8.12 0.83
N GLU A 27 -7.59 8.41 0.58
CA GLU A 27 -7.12 9.77 0.32
C GLU A 27 -6.00 9.75 -0.72
N VAL A 28 -5.93 10.80 -1.53
CA VAL A 28 -4.84 11.03 -2.47
C VAL A 28 -4.36 12.47 -2.28
N GLY A 29 -3.09 12.62 -1.90
CA GLY A 29 -2.42 13.90 -1.80
C GLY A 29 -1.29 13.99 -2.80
N GLU A 30 -0.53 15.08 -2.76
CA GLU A 30 0.55 15.33 -3.71
C GLU A 30 1.68 14.31 -3.58
N ARG A 31 2.06 13.97 -2.34
CA ARG A 31 3.11 12.98 -2.05
C ARG A 31 2.67 11.99 -0.99
N ARG A 32 1.39 11.74 -0.91
CA ARG A 32 0.80 10.89 0.10
C ARG A 32 -0.46 10.22 -0.42
N VAL A 33 -0.61 8.94 -0.13
CA VAL A 33 -1.86 8.19 -0.36
C VAL A 33 -2.20 7.46 0.92
N VAL A 34 -3.49 7.36 1.22
CA VAL A 34 -3.97 6.46 2.28
C VAL A 34 -4.81 5.39 1.63
N VAL A 35 -4.44 4.13 1.89
CA VAL A 35 -5.09 2.95 1.32
C VAL A 35 -5.62 2.09 2.47
N ARG A 36 -6.80 1.52 2.28
CA ARG A 36 -7.42 0.60 3.23
C ARG A 36 -7.28 -0.83 2.72
N LEU A 37 -6.76 -1.71 3.57
CA LEU A 37 -6.82 -3.15 3.37
C LEU A 37 -7.95 -3.69 4.24
N PRO A 38 -9.09 -4.08 3.65
CA PRO A 38 -10.21 -4.60 4.43
C PRO A 38 -9.85 -5.92 5.10
N TRP A 39 -10.38 -6.12 6.32
CA TRP A 39 -10.26 -7.42 6.96
C TRP A 39 -10.99 -8.48 6.15
N SER A 40 -10.39 -9.66 6.05
CA SER A 40 -11.01 -10.85 5.50
C SER A 40 -10.48 -12.06 6.25
N ASP A 41 -11.36 -12.99 6.57
CA ASP A 41 -10.95 -14.24 7.20
C ASP A 41 -10.00 -15.04 6.29
N ASP A 42 -10.10 -14.84 4.97
CA ASP A 42 -9.19 -15.48 4.02
C ASP A 42 -7.74 -15.01 4.16
N LEU A 43 -7.52 -13.87 4.80
CA LEU A 43 -6.18 -13.31 5.03
C LEU A 43 -5.67 -13.57 6.44
N ALA A 44 -6.46 -14.24 7.28
CA ALA A 44 -6.04 -14.56 8.64
C ALA A 44 -5.13 -15.78 8.64
N ARG A 45 -4.00 -15.63 9.35
CA ARG A 45 -3.09 -16.76 9.55
C ARG A 45 -3.53 -17.61 10.73
N GLU A 46 -2.88 -18.73 10.92
CA GLU A 46 -3.03 -19.53 12.13
C GLU A 46 -2.80 -18.61 13.34
N GLY A 47 -3.69 -18.72 14.33
CA GLY A 47 -3.70 -17.81 15.48
C GLY A 47 -4.59 -16.59 15.32
N GLY A 48 -5.18 -16.37 14.13
CA GLY A 48 -6.24 -15.38 13.91
C GLY A 48 -5.79 -13.99 13.51
N GLY A 49 -4.49 -13.73 13.41
CA GLY A 49 -4.00 -12.42 12.97
C GLY A 49 -3.95 -12.30 11.46
N LEU A 50 -4.04 -11.07 10.96
CA LEU A 50 -3.86 -10.77 9.55
C LEU A 50 -2.45 -11.18 9.13
N CYS A 51 -2.33 -11.94 8.04
CA CYS A 51 -1.02 -12.43 7.63
C CYS A 51 -0.11 -11.29 7.15
N GLY A 52 1.19 -11.42 7.43
CA GLY A 52 2.17 -10.42 7.03
C GLY A 52 2.29 -10.28 5.53
N GLN A 53 2.08 -11.37 4.78
CA GLN A 53 2.12 -11.37 3.33
C GLN A 53 1.07 -10.42 2.73
N ALA A 54 -0.14 -10.39 3.30
CA ALA A 54 -1.19 -9.48 2.83
C ALA A 54 -0.80 -8.02 3.10
N MET A 55 -0.24 -7.74 4.28
CA MET A 55 0.23 -6.39 4.60
C MET A 55 1.37 -5.95 3.70
N MET A 56 2.31 -6.85 3.39
CA MET A 56 3.41 -6.54 2.47
C MET A 56 2.91 -6.32 1.05
N ALA A 57 1.98 -7.13 0.58
CA ALA A 57 1.39 -6.99 -0.75
C ALA A 57 0.63 -5.67 -0.87
N ALA A 58 -0.11 -5.30 0.18
CA ALA A 58 -0.83 -4.03 0.21
C ALA A 58 0.14 -2.84 0.17
N ALA A 59 1.22 -2.91 0.95
CA ALA A 59 2.23 -1.84 0.98
C ALA A 59 2.93 -1.67 -0.37
N ASP A 60 3.27 -2.78 -1.01
CA ASP A 60 3.89 -2.79 -2.33
C ASP A 60 2.96 -2.15 -3.37
N THR A 61 1.70 -2.56 -3.37
CA THR A 61 0.67 -2.04 -4.27
C THR A 61 0.42 -0.54 -4.02
N ALA A 62 0.29 -0.15 -2.77
CA ALA A 62 0.01 1.24 -2.40
C ALA A 62 1.14 2.19 -2.85
N THR A 63 2.38 1.70 -2.90
CA THR A 63 3.50 2.49 -3.42
C THR A 63 3.27 2.89 -4.88
N VAL A 64 2.78 1.96 -5.71
CA VAL A 64 2.47 2.25 -7.11
C VAL A 64 1.44 3.36 -7.22
N LEU A 65 0.42 3.32 -6.36
CA LEU A 65 -0.63 4.34 -6.35
C LEU A 65 -0.07 5.71 -5.95
N ALA A 66 0.79 5.75 -4.95
CA ALA A 66 1.40 7.01 -4.49
C ALA A 66 2.29 7.62 -5.57
N VAL A 67 3.13 6.81 -6.21
CA VAL A 67 4.03 7.28 -7.27
C VAL A 67 3.23 7.73 -8.48
N SER A 68 2.20 6.97 -8.86
CA SER A 68 1.32 7.33 -9.98
C SER A 68 0.62 8.65 -9.71
N ALA A 69 0.11 8.86 -8.50
CA ALA A 69 -0.52 10.13 -8.13
C ALA A 69 0.48 11.29 -8.25
N ALA A 70 1.69 11.12 -7.76
CA ALA A 70 2.73 12.16 -7.82
C ALA A 70 3.15 12.48 -9.26
N ARG A 71 3.04 11.49 -10.16
CA ARG A 71 3.39 11.67 -11.59
C ARG A 71 2.21 12.10 -12.44
N GLY A 72 1.03 12.22 -11.87
CA GLY A 72 -0.17 12.64 -12.59
C GLY A 72 -0.87 11.54 -13.37
N GLY A 73 -0.51 10.28 -13.16
CA GLY A 73 -1.11 9.12 -13.81
C GLY A 73 -0.21 7.90 -13.71
N PHE A 74 -0.75 6.76 -14.12
CA PHE A 74 0.03 5.52 -14.06
C PHE A 74 1.27 5.62 -14.95
N VAL A 75 2.41 5.19 -14.40
CA VAL A 75 3.65 4.99 -15.17
C VAL A 75 4.17 3.59 -14.84
N PRO A 76 4.75 2.89 -15.82
CA PRO A 76 5.35 1.58 -15.54
C PRO A 76 6.45 1.71 -14.50
N MET A 77 6.43 0.82 -13.52
CA MET A 77 7.43 0.81 -12.46
C MET A 77 7.55 -0.59 -11.88
N THR A 78 8.66 -0.84 -11.20
CA THR A 78 8.90 -2.14 -10.59
C THR A 78 9.52 -1.97 -9.21
N THR A 79 9.20 -2.91 -8.32
CA THR A 79 9.76 -2.94 -6.97
C THR A 79 11.25 -3.26 -7.02
N VAL A 80 12.05 -2.42 -6.38
CA VAL A 80 13.47 -2.68 -6.20
C VAL A 80 13.69 -3.34 -4.84
N GLN A 81 13.02 -2.81 -3.81
CA GLN A 81 13.24 -3.30 -2.46
C GLN A 81 12.06 -2.92 -1.59
N GLN A 82 11.67 -3.83 -0.70
CA GLN A 82 10.76 -3.53 0.39
C GLN A 82 11.33 -4.11 1.68
N SER A 83 11.28 -3.31 2.74
CA SER A 83 11.62 -3.74 4.09
C SER A 83 10.42 -3.46 4.98
N THR A 84 9.95 -4.47 5.71
CA THR A 84 8.79 -4.34 6.58
C THR A 84 9.09 -4.90 7.95
N THR A 85 8.74 -4.14 9.00
CA THR A 85 8.79 -4.63 10.38
C THR A 85 7.36 -4.72 10.90
N PHE A 86 7.05 -5.84 11.54
CA PHE A 86 5.72 -6.08 12.10
C PHE A 86 5.84 -5.91 13.61
N GLN A 87 5.05 -5.00 14.16
CA GLN A 87 5.18 -4.59 15.55
C GLN A 87 4.01 -5.08 16.42
N ARG A 88 2.81 -5.18 15.85
CA ARG A 88 1.59 -5.59 16.56
C ARG A 88 0.72 -6.43 15.66
N PRO A 89 0.08 -7.48 16.17
CA PRO A 89 -0.90 -8.24 15.38
C PRO A 89 -2.14 -7.38 15.12
N VAL A 90 -2.79 -7.66 13.99
CA VAL A 90 -4.09 -7.06 13.65
C VAL A 90 -5.11 -8.19 13.59
N VAL A 91 -6.18 -8.06 14.36
CA VAL A 91 -7.23 -9.09 14.43
C VAL A 91 -8.59 -8.44 14.24
N GLY A 92 -9.32 -8.88 13.21
CA GLY A 92 -10.69 -8.46 12.97
C GLY A 92 -10.87 -6.99 12.62
N LYS A 93 -9.81 -6.31 12.21
CA LYS A 93 -9.86 -4.89 11.85
C LYS A 93 -9.24 -4.68 10.49
N ASP A 94 -9.75 -3.68 9.76
CA ASP A 94 -9.10 -3.20 8.56
C ASP A 94 -7.77 -2.55 8.91
N VAL A 95 -6.86 -2.52 7.94
CA VAL A 95 -5.57 -1.84 8.10
C VAL A 95 -5.56 -0.60 7.20
N LEU A 96 -5.14 0.52 7.77
CA LEU A 96 -4.90 1.73 7.00
C LEU A 96 -3.41 1.86 6.73
N LEU A 97 -3.08 2.06 5.45
CA LEU A 97 -1.70 2.25 5.01
C LEU A 97 -1.52 3.72 4.63
N ASP A 98 -0.71 4.42 5.40
CA ASP A 98 -0.35 5.82 5.13
C ASP A 98 0.98 5.82 4.40
N VAL A 99 0.93 6.04 3.10
CA VAL A 99 2.11 6.01 2.22
C VAL A 99 2.59 7.43 1.99
N ARG A 100 3.84 7.69 2.31
CA ARG A 100 4.48 8.99 2.06
C ARG A 100 5.68 8.80 1.17
N ILE A 101 5.77 9.59 0.11
CA ILE A 101 6.95 9.62 -0.75
C ILE A 101 7.99 10.49 -0.06
N THR A 102 9.14 9.89 0.29
CA THR A 102 10.23 10.61 0.95
C THR A 102 11.19 11.23 -0.06
N LYS A 103 11.32 10.59 -1.23
CA LYS A 103 12.10 11.13 -2.33
C LYS A 103 11.54 10.63 -3.64
N LEU A 104 11.33 11.53 -4.58
CA LEU A 104 10.89 11.20 -5.93
C LEU A 104 11.91 11.74 -6.92
N GLY A 105 12.72 10.84 -7.44
CA GLY A 105 13.65 11.15 -8.52
C GLY A 105 13.03 10.84 -9.89
N ARG A 106 13.83 11.04 -10.93
CA ARG A 106 13.38 10.75 -12.28
C ARG A 106 13.20 9.25 -12.52
N THR A 107 14.06 8.42 -11.94
CA THR A 107 14.08 6.97 -12.17
C THR A 107 13.87 6.14 -10.92
N LEU A 108 13.91 6.75 -9.73
CA LEU A 108 13.73 6.04 -8.46
C LEU A 108 12.77 6.82 -7.56
N ALA A 109 11.92 6.08 -6.86
CA ALA A 109 11.04 6.62 -5.83
C ALA A 109 11.27 5.89 -4.51
N PHE A 110 11.26 6.63 -3.43
CA PHE A 110 11.45 6.12 -2.07
C PHE A 110 10.25 6.47 -1.24
N THR A 111 9.72 5.50 -0.51
CA THR A 111 8.54 5.73 0.33
C THR A 111 8.74 5.20 1.73
N GLU A 112 7.92 5.74 2.63
CA GLU A 112 7.75 5.26 3.98
C GLU A 112 6.26 5.00 4.20
N ILE A 113 5.91 3.85 4.77
CA ILE A 113 4.53 3.42 4.92
C ILE A 113 4.29 3.03 6.37
N THR A 114 3.29 3.66 6.99
CA THR A 114 2.84 3.29 8.33
C THR A 114 1.52 2.54 8.20
N LEU A 115 1.46 1.34 8.80
CA LEU A 115 0.26 0.51 8.80
C LEU A 115 -0.32 0.51 10.21
N THR A 116 -1.60 0.90 10.32
CA THR A 116 -2.31 0.93 11.60
C THR A 116 -3.63 0.18 11.46
N ALA A 117 -4.05 -0.51 12.52
CA ALA A 117 -5.39 -1.07 12.56
C ALA A 117 -6.40 0.06 12.68
N GLU A 118 -7.54 -0.06 12.00
CA GLU A 118 -8.60 0.93 12.09
C GLU A 118 -8.99 1.17 13.55
N GLY A 119 -9.10 2.44 13.93
CA GLY A 119 -9.44 2.84 15.29
C GLY A 119 -8.27 2.88 16.26
N SER A 120 -7.08 2.47 15.84
CA SER A 120 -5.87 2.50 16.67
C SER A 120 -4.96 3.65 16.23
N THR A 121 -4.21 4.19 17.19
CA THR A 121 -3.14 5.16 16.90
C THR A 121 -1.77 4.51 16.94
N GLU A 122 -1.70 3.22 17.27
CA GLU A 122 -0.43 2.50 17.39
C GLU A 122 -0.03 1.85 16.07
N THR A 123 1.24 1.93 15.72
CA THR A 123 1.77 1.31 14.51
C THR A 123 1.69 -0.20 14.61
N ALA A 124 1.01 -0.85 13.67
CA ALA A 124 0.97 -2.30 13.57
C ALA A 124 2.17 -2.81 12.76
N ALA A 125 2.54 -2.09 11.70
CA ALA A 125 3.70 -2.43 10.88
C ALA A 125 4.24 -1.16 10.23
N HIS A 126 5.51 -1.20 9.86
CA HIS A 126 6.17 -0.09 9.18
C HIS A 126 6.99 -0.65 8.02
N ALA A 127 6.86 -0.01 6.86
CA ALA A 127 7.58 -0.45 5.67
C ALA A 127 8.28 0.72 5.00
N THR A 128 9.37 0.40 4.32
CA THR A 128 10.00 1.31 3.36
C THR A 128 10.06 0.60 2.02
N THR A 129 9.85 1.33 0.94
CA THR A 129 9.93 0.77 -0.40
C THR A 129 10.81 1.63 -1.29
N VAL A 130 11.43 0.98 -2.26
CA VAL A 130 12.16 1.64 -3.34
C VAL A 130 11.62 1.08 -4.65
N TYR A 131 11.25 1.97 -5.56
CA TYR A 131 10.72 1.59 -6.86
C TYR A 131 11.55 2.21 -7.98
N ALA A 132 11.74 1.44 -9.05
CA ALA A 132 12.33 1.93 -10.28
C ALA A 132 11.21 2.35 -11.24
N ILE A 133 11.28 3.58 -11.72
CA ILE A 133 10.30 4.14 -12.66
C ILE A 133 10.80 3.90 -14.06
N MET A 134 9.99 3.22 -14.87
CA MET A 134 10.41 2.72 -16.18
C MET A 134 9.95 3.62 -17.34
N GLY A 135 9.20 4.64 -17.05
CA GLY A 135 8.65 5.45 -18.13
C GLY A 135 8.89 6.93 -18.05
#